data_1ed184f288d811ef8242aa5abd79773e
#
_entry.id   1ed184f288d811ef8242aa5abd79773e
#
_cell.length_a   1.000
_cell.length_b   1.000
_cell.length_c   1.000
_cell.angle_alpha   90.00
_cell.angle_beta   90.00
_cell.angle_gamma   90.00
#
_symmetry.space_group_name_H-M   'P 1'
#
loop_
_entity.id
_entity.type
_entity.pdbx_description
1 polymer ?
#
loop_
_entity_poly.entity_id
_entity_poly.type
_entity_poly.pdbx_seq_one_letter_code
_entity_poly.pdbx_strand_id
1 'polypeptide(L)'
;MYEGVVQDLIDELGRLPGIGPKGAQRIAFYVLQTDPADVRRLAELLLEVKEKVHFCIECGNVAQEERCRVCLDPRRDLTAICVVEEPKDIVAIERTREFKGRYHVLGGAISPIEGVGPDDLRIRELITRLADGVVTEVIIATDPNLEGEATATYLTRFLAPLGIAVTRLASGLPVGGDLEYADEVTLGRAFEGRRRVDRQAP
;
A
#
# COMPACT_ATOMS: atom_id res chain seq x y z
N MET A 1 8.05 27.40 -26.91
CA MET A 1 7.20 27.80 -25.80
C MET A 1 5.81 28.03 -26.40
N TYR A 2 4.80 27.37 -25.92
CA TYR A 2 3.42 27.57 -26.37
C TYR A 2 2.83 28.74 -25.57
N GLU A 3 1.73 29.31 -26.06
CA GLU A 3 1.10 30.47 -25.41
C GLU A 3 -0.33 30.12 -24.95
N GLY A 4 -0.79 30.82 -23.90
CA GLY A 4 -2.15 30.72 -23.40
C GLY A 4 -2.47 29.36 -22.80
N VAL A 5 -3.74 28.95 -22.92
CA VAL A 5 -4.34 27.76 -22.27
C VAL A 5 -3.58 26.46 -22.53
N VAL A 6 -2.90 26.34 -23.66
CA VAL A 6 -2.10 25.14 -23.97
C VAL A 6 -0.88 25.05 -23.07
N GLN A 7 -0.20 26.18 -22.85
CA GLN A 7 0.95 26.21 -21.91
C GLN A 7 0.49 25.97 -20.48
N ASP A 8 -0.61 26.57 -20.06
CA ASP A 8 -1.18 26.38 -18.73
C ASP A 8 -1.50 24.90 -18.47
N LEU A 9 -2.10 24.20 -19.45
CA LEU A 9 -2.36 22.77 -19.36
C LEU A 9 -1.07 21.94 -19.24
N ILE A 10 -0.04 22.27 -20.03
CA ILE A 10 1.27 21.60 -19.95
C ILE A 10 1.88 21.76 -18.56
N ASP A 11 1.82 22.98 -18.02
CA ASP A 11 2.39 23.28 -16.71
C ASP A 11 1.65 22.55 -15.58
N GLU A 12 0.31 22.51 -15.61
CA GLU A 12 -0.47 21.74 -14.65
C GLU A 12 -0.23 20.23 -14.74
N LEU A 13 -0.17 19.67 -15.94
CA LEU A 13 0.18 18.26 -16.14
C LEU A 13 1.60 17.94 -15.67
N GLY A 14 2.54 18.87 -15.83
CA GLY A 14 3.93 18.74 -15.38
C GLY A 14 4.09 18.73 -13.84
N ARG A 15 3.07 19.14 -13.08
CA ARG A 15 3.04 19.06 -11.62
C ARG A 15 2.64 17.67 -11.11
N LEU A 16 2.10 16.83 -11.99
CA LEU A 16 1.70 15.48 -11.60
C LEU A 16 2.94 14.60 -11.38
N PRO A 17 2.95 13.77 -10.31
CA PRO A 17 4.09 12.91 -10.02
C PRO A 17 4.35 11.94 -11.17
N GLY A 18 5.63 11.81 -11.56
CA GLY A 18 6.04 10.93 -12.66
C GLY A 18 5.81 11.51 -14.07
N ILE A 19 5.23 12.71 -14.21
CA ILE A 19 5.04 13.37 -15.50
C ILE A 19 6.09 14.47 -15.70
N GLY A 20 7.13 14.17 -16.49
CA GLY A 20 8.12 15.16 -16.88
C GLY A 20 7.63 16.07 -18.03
N PRO A 21 8.40 17.12 -18.37
CA PRO A 21 8.01 18.13 -19.38
C PRO A 21 7.59 17.55 -20.74
N LYS A 22 8.32 16.54 -21.22
CA LYS A 22 7.96 15.86 -22.49
C LYS A 22 6.66 15.05 -22.41
N GLY A 23 6.40 14.45 -21.23
CA GLY A 23 5.16 13.72 -20.96
C GLY A 23 3.96 14.68 -20.92
N ALA A 24 4.07 15.76 -20.16
CA ALA A 24 3.06 16.81 -20.04
C ALA A 24 2.68 17.38 -21.43
N GLN A 25 3.67 17.74 -22.23
CA GLN A 25 3.44 18.21 -23.61
C GLN A 25 2.70 17.17 -24.46
N ARG A 26 3.12 15.91 -24.42
CA ARG A 26 2.47 14.83 -25.18
C ARG A 26 1.00 14.64 -24.78
N ILE A 27 0.70 14.69 -23.46
CA ILE A 27 -0.67 14.57 -22.96
C ILE A 27 -1.52 15.77 -23.38
N ALA A 28 -0.97 17.01 -23.28
CA ALA A 28 -1.70 18.21 -23.70
C ALA A 28 -2.08 18.15 -25.20
N PHE A 29 -1.17 17.73 -26.06
CA PHE A 29 -1.46 17.56 -27.50
C PHE A 29 -2.43 16.41 -27.78
N TYR A 30 -2.40 15.35 -27.00
CA TYR A 30 -3.41 14.30 -27.07
C TYR A 30 -4.81 14.85 -26.72
N VAL A 31 -4.93 15.63 -25.65
CA VAL A 31 -6.19 16.28 -25.26
C VAL A 31 -6.74 17.18 -26.36
N LEU A 32 -5.88 17.94 -27.06
CA LEU A 32 -6.29 18.79 -28.18
C LEU A 32 -6.90 18.03 -29.34
N GLN A 33 -6.53 16.75 -29.52
CA GLN A 33 -7.01 15.89 -30.62
C GLN A 33 -8.15 14.96 -30.19
N THR A 34 -8.39 14.84 -28.89
CA THR A 34 -9.42 13.95 -28.32
C THR A 34 -10.82 14.58 -28.44
N ASP A 35 -11.83 13.73 -28.57
CA ASP A 35 -13.23 14.19 -28.57
C ASP A 35 -13.55 14.99 -27.29
N PRO A 36 -14.19 16.15 -27.40
CA PRO A 36 -14.54 16.97 -26.25
C PRO A 36 -15.37 16.26 -25.19
N ALA A 37 -16.19 15.25 -25.54
CA ALA A 37 -16.95 14.47 -24.59
C ALA A 37 -16.07 13.60 -23.70
N ASP A 38 -15.00 13.00 -24.25
CA ASP A 38 -14.04 12.20 -23.48
C ASP A 38 -13.20 13.06 -22.56
N VAL A 39 -12.80 14.25 -23.01
CA VAL A 39 -12.07 15.23 -22.18
C VAL A 39 -12.94 15.68 -21.00
N ARG A 40 -14.22 16.00 -21.27
CA ARG A 40 -15.17 16.37 -20.22
C ARG A 40 -15.35 15.28 -19.20
N ARG A 41 -15.56 14.03 -19.65
CA ARG A 41 -15.69 12.87 -18.77
C ARG A 41 -14.49 12.69 -17.87
N LEU A 42 -13.27 12.86 -18.40
CA LEU A 42 -12.04 12.79 -17.60
C LEU A 42 -12.01 13.89 -16.54
N ALA A 43 -12.32 15.12 -16.90
CA ALA A 43 -12.36 16.25 -15.97
C ALA A 43 -13.39 16.03 -14.85
N GLU A 44 -14.58 15.56 -15.20
CA GLU A 44 -15.65 15.24 -14.24
C GLU A 44 -15.21 14.13 -13.27
N LEU A 45 -14.58 13.06 -13.75
CA LEU A 45 -14.07 11.98 -12.90
C LEU A 45 -12.97 12.45 -11.92
N LEU A 46 -12.09 13.37 -12.34
CA LEU A 46 -11.07 13.94 -11.46
C LEU A 46 -11.70 14.71 -10.29
N LEU A 47 -12.76 15.49 -10.57
CA LEU A 47 -13.50 16.21 -9.54
C LEU A 47 -14.28 15.23 -8.65
N GLU A 48 -14.99 14.28 -9.23
CA GLU A 48 -15.80 13.31 -8.52
C GLU A 48 -14.96 12.46 -7.54
N VAL A 49 -13.75 12.03 -7.94
CA VAL A 49 -12.83 11.31 -7.05
C VAL A 49 -12.47 12.16 -5.84
N LYS A 50 -12.21 13.46 -6.04
CA LYS A 50 -11.87 14.38 -4.94
C LYS A 50 -13.03 14.63 -3.97
N GLU A 51 -14.26 14.62 -4.48
CA GLU A 51 -15.46 14.89 -3.70
C GLU A 51 -15.99 13.65 -2.96
N LYS A 52 -15.95 12.48 -3.61
CA LYS A 52 -16.63 11.27 -3.12
C LYS A 52 -15.72 10.22 -2.52
N VAL A 53 -14.40 10.31 -2.79
CA VAL A 53 -13.45 9.29 -2.32
C VAL A 53 -12.66 9.83 -1.13
N HIS A 54 -12.64 9.05 -0.06
CA HIS A 54 -11.90 9.35 1.15
C HIS A 54 -11.23 8.09 1.71
N PHE A 55 -10.53 8.21 2.81
CA PHE A 55 -9.94 7.08 3.50
C PHE A 55 -10.92 6.49 4.51
N CYS A 56 -11.02 5.17 4.52
CA CYS A 56 -11.82 4.42 5.48
C CYS A 56 -11.44 4.82 6.91
N ILE A 57 -12.43 5.20 7.72
CA ILE A 57 -12.22 5.63 9.10
C ILE A 57 -11.60 4.55 9.97
N GLU A 58 -11.84 3.28 9.64
CA GLU A 58 -11.35 2.13 10.40
C GLU A 58 -9.94 1.72 9.97
N CYS A 59 -9.71 1.49 8.67
CA CYS A 59 -8.47 0.85 8.21
C CYS A 59 -7.58 1.74 7.33
N GLY A 60 -8.03 2.94 6.91
CA GLY A 60 -7.27 3.81 6.03
C GLY A 60 -7.23 3.42 4.56
N ASN A 61 -7.96 2.38 4.14
CA ASN A 61 -8.13 2.05 2.73
C ASN A 61 -9.00 3.08 2.01
N VAL A 62 -8.93 3.11 0.69
CA VAL A 62 -9.81 3.96 -0.13
C VAL A 62 -11.27 3.52 0.01
N ALA A 63 -12.17 4.47 0.22
CA ALA A 63 -13.60 4.25 0.43
C ALA A 63 -14.44 5.38 -0.15
N GLN A 64 -15.68 5.07 -0.54
CA GLN A 64 -16.73 6.06 -0.87
C GLN A 64 -17.71 6.24 0.28
N GLU A 65 -17.81 5.23 1.16
CA GLU A 65 -18.59 5.26 2.39
C GLU A 65 -17.63 5.36 3.57
N GLU A 66 -18.09 5.71 4.77
CA GLU A 66 -17.25 5.80 5.98
C GLU A 66 -16.28 4.62 6.15
N ARG A 67 -16.76 3.41 5.78
CA ARG A 67 -15.98 2.18 5.82
C ARG A 67 -15.85 1.57 4.44
N CYS A 68 -14.66 1.04 4.14
CA CYS A 68 -14.41 0.35 2.89
C CYS A 68 -15.08 -1.04 2.86
N ARG A 69 -15.19 -1.61 1.65
CA ARG A 69 -15.81 -2.93 1.42
C ARG A 69 -15.19 -4.05 2.26
N VAL A 70 -13.89 -4.00 2.53
CA VAL A 70 -13.22 -5.00 3.35
C VAL A 70 -13.66 -4.93 4.81
N CYS A 71 -13.75 -3.71 5.38
CA CYS A 71 -14.21 -3.53 6.76
C CYS A 71 -15.71 -3.86 6.94
N LEU A 72 -16.51 -3.72 5.88
CA LEU A 72 -17.93 -4.04 5.89
C LEU A 72 -18.23 -5.53 5.61
N ASP A 73 -17.28 -6.31 5.11
CA ASP A 73 -17.51 -7.72 4.77
C ASP A 73 -17.55 -8.60 6.06
N PRO A 74 -18.73 -9.13 6.43
CA PRO A 74 -18.88 -9.94 7.65
C PRO A 74 -18.18 -11.29 7.60
N ARG A 75 -17.69 -11.70 6.42
CA ARG A 75 -16.98 -12.97 6.25
C ARG A 75 -15.50 -12.87 6.59
N ARG A 76 -15.00 -11.65 6.85
CA ARG A 76 -13.61 -11.41 7.21
C ARG A 76 -13.31 -11.88 8.63
N ASP A 77 -12.16 -12.51 8.77
CA ASP A 77 -11.62 -12.87 10.08
C ASP A 77 -11.25 -11.61 10.86
N LEU A 78 -11.86 -11.43 12.00
CA LEU A 78 -11.64 -10.27 12.88
C LEU A 78 -10.38 -10.43 13.73
N THR A 79 -9.85 -11.63 13.84
CA THR A 79 -8.70 -11.95 14.70
C THR A 79 -7.36 -11.65 14.07
N ALA A 80 -7.32 -11.39 12.75
CA ALA A 80 -6.09 -11.11 12.00
C ALA A 80 -6.15 -9.75 11.31
N ILE A 81 -5.11 -8.93 11.51
CA ILE A 81 -4.91 -7.66 10.80
C ILE A 81 -3.61 -7.71 9.99
N CYS A 82 -3.71 -7.47 8.69
CA CYS A 82 -2.55 -7.25 7.82
C CYS A 82 -2.27 -5.75 7.73
N VAL A 83 -1.09 -5.33 8.18
CA VAL A 83 -0.63 -3.94 8.17
C VAL A 83 0.18 -3.71 6.91
N VAL A 84 -0.23 -2.71 6.12
CA VAL A 84 0.37 -2.33 4.84
C VAL A 84 0.72 -0.83 4.83
N GLU A 85 1.59 -0.42 3.92
CA GLU A 85 1.99 0.98 3.80
C GLU A 85 0.91 1.82 3.12
N GLU A 86 0.37 1.34 1.98
CA GLU A 86 -0.56 2.09 1.16
C GLU A 86 -1.79 1.26 0.74
N PRO A 87 -2.91 1.89 0.33
CA PRO A 87 -4.09 1.18 -0.16
C PRO A 87 -3.84 0.28 -1.37
N LYS A 88 -2.86 0.60 -2.22
CA LYS A 88 -2.48 -0.21 -3.39
C LYS A 88 -2.00 -1.61 -3.01
N ASP A 89 -1.38 -1.76 -1.83
CA ASP A 89 -0.83 -3.02 -1.33
C ASP A 89 -1.95 -4.00 -0.99
N ILE A 90 -3.07 -3.49 -0.46
CA ILE A 90 -4.29 -4.28 -0.25
C ILE A 90 -4.74 -4.94 -1.55
N VAL A 91 -4.71 -4.19 -2.66
CA VAL A 91 -5.13 -4.72 -3.96
C VAL A 91 -4.22 -5.86 -4.41
N ALA A 92 -2.90 -5.75 -4.15
CA ALA A 92 -1.94 -6.80 -4.47
C ALA A 92 -2.20 -8.08 -3.65
N ILE A 93 -2.42 -7.94 -2.34
CA ILE A 93 -2.70 -9.07 -1.44
C ILE A 93 -4.06 -9.72 -1.78
N GLU A 94 -5.10 -8.93 -2.00
CA GLU A 94 -6.46 -9.44 -2.32
C GLU A 94 -6.50 -10.26 -3.63
N ARG A 95 -5.64 -9.96 -4.59
CA ARG A 95 -5.52 -10.75 -5.83
C ARG A 95 -5.08 -12.20 -5.57
N THR A 96 -4.35 -12.45 -4.50
CA THR A 96 -3.95 -13.82 -4.12
C THR A 96 -5.10 -14.66 -3.62
N ARG A 97 -6.14 -14.03 -3.03
CA ARG A 97 -7.29 -14.65 -2.36
C ARG A 97 -6.93 -15.50 -1.13
N GLU A 98 -5.70 -15.43 -0.65
CA GLU A 98 -5.21 -16.22 0.48
C GLU A 98 -5.56 -15.56 1.83
N PHE A 99 -5.45 -14.23 1.92
CA PHE A 99 -5.73 -13.53 3.16
C PHE A 99 -7.23 -13.28 3.35
N LYS A 100 -7.74 -13.65 4.51
CA LYS A 100 -9.17 -13.51 4.86
C LYS A 100 -9.43 -12.55 6.01
N GLY A 101 -8.38 -12.00 6.61
CA GLY A 101 -8.47 -11.03 7.70
C GLY A 101 -8.80 -9.61 7.23
N ARG A 102 -8.61 -8.65 8.12
CA ARG A 102 -8.77 -7.22 7.89
C ARG A 102 -7.43 -6.54 7.63
N TYR A 103 -7.47 -5.34 7.10
CA TYR A 103 -6.27 -4.54 6.83
C TYR A 103 -6.16 -3.34 7.75
N HIS A 104 -4.94 -2.82 7.84
CA HIS A 104 -4.65 -1.50 8.38
C HIS A 104 -3.59 -0.83 7.50
N VAL A 105 -3.92 0.35 6.97
CA VAL A 105 -3.04 1.16 6.12
C VAL A 105 -2.34 2.19 6.99
N LEU A 106 -1.01 2.19 6.97
CA LEU A 106 -0.21 3.15 7.74
C LEU A 106 -0.21 4.55 7.13
N GLY A 107 -0.37 4.66 5.81
CA GLY A 107 -0.26 5.93 5.07
C GLY A 107 1.16 6.23 4.59
N GLY A 108 2.08 5.27 4.69
CA GLY A 108 3.48 5.36 4.26
C GLY A 108 4.39 4.48 5.10
N ALA A 109 5.68 4.77 5.06
CA ALA A 109 6.73 4.12 5.84
C ALA A 109 7.56 5.17 6.62
N ILE A 110 8.26 4.75 7.67
CA ILE A 110 9.21 5.59 8.39
C ILE A 110 10.39 5.89 7.46
N SER A 111 10.58 7.17 7.12
CA SER A 111 11.65 7.64 6.25
C SER A 111 12.28 8.90 6.82
N PRO A 112 13.40 8.79 7.53
CA PRO A 112 14.12 9.95 8.07
C PRO A 112 14.59 10.92 6.98
N ILE A 113 14.86 10.41 5.77
CA ILE A 113 15.30 11.23 4.64
C ILE A 113 14.17 12.13 4.15
N GLU A 114 12.95 11.62 4.15
CA GLU A 114 11.74 12.37 3.77
C GLU A 114 11.09 13.10 4.96
N GLY A 115 11.66 12.97 6.15
CA GLY A 115 11.14 13.56 7.38
C GLY A 115 9.89 12.88 7.93
N VAL A 116 9.59 11.65 7.49
CA VAL A 116 8.42 10.88 7.96
C VAL A 116 8.80 10.08 9.20
N GLY A 117 8.20 10.44 10.34
CA GLY A 117 8.35 9.74 11.60
C GLY A 117 7.18 8.81 11.93
N PRO A 118 7.27 8.06 13.03
CA PRO A 118 6.16 7.18 13.47
C PRO A 118 4.85 7.92 13.77
N ASP A 119 4.93 9.19 14.17
CA ASP A 119 3.77 10.02 14.49
C ASP A 119 3.02 10.52 13.26
N ASP A 120 3.66 10.47 12.09
CA ASP A 120 3.06 10.83 10.80
C ASP A 120 2.28 9.64 10.19
N LEU A 121 2.47 8.44 10.76
CA LEU A 121 1.80 7.22 10.32
C LEU A 121 0.62 6.88 11.24
N ARG A 122 -0.34 6.13 10.71
CA ARG A 122 -1.56 5.70 11.41
C ARG A 122 -1.32 4.59 12.44
N ILE A 123 -0.22 4.66 13.18
CA ILE A 123 0.15 3.65 14.19
C ILE A 123 -0.75 3.75 15.43
N ARG A 124 -1.16 4.97 15.81
CA ARG A 124 -2.06 5.17 16.96
C ARG A 124 -3.43 4.54 16.72
N GLU A 125 -3.95 4.67 15.50
CA GLU A 125 -5.22 4.04 15.10
C GLU A 125 -5.12 2.52 15.10
N LEU A 126 -3.96 1.95 14.68
CA LEU A 126 -3.72 0.52 14.79
C LEU A 126 -3.84 0.07 16.26
N ILE A 127 -3.15 0.74 17.18
CA ILE A 127 -3.19 0.41 18.61
C ILE A 127 -4.62 0.49 19.15
N THR A 128 -5.37 1.52 18.79
CA THR A 128 -6.76 1.66 19.20
C THR A 128 -7.61 0.47 18.76
N ARG A 129 -7.36 -0.06 17.55
CA ARG A 129 -8.06 -1.25 17.02
C ARG A 129 -7.67 -2.54 17.75
N LEU A 130 -6.49 -2.61 18.33
CA LEU A 130 -6.02 -3.78 19.06
C LEU A 130 -6.50 -3.81 20.53
N ALA A 131 -7.00 -2.68 21.03
CA ALA A 131 -7.37 -2.53 22.44
C ALA A 131 -8.60 -3.36 22.86
N ASP A 132 -9.45 -3.79 21.92
CA ASP A 132 -10.62 -4.61 22.21
C ASP A 132 -10.30 -6.10 22.51
N GLY A 133 -9.05 -6.51 22.25
CA GLY A 133 -8.56 -7.87 22.49
C GLY A 133 -9.10 -8.94 21.52
N VAL A 134 -9.80 -8.56 20.46
CA VAL A 134 -10.31 -9.49 19.45
C VAL A 134 -9.18 -9.94 18.52
N VAL A 135 -8.24 -9.04 18.20
CA VAL A 135 -7.12 -9.31 17.32
C VAL A 135 -6.06 -10.12 18.05
N THR A 136 -5.75 -11.29 17.50
CA THR A 136 -4.73 -12.21 18.02
C THR A 136 -3.47 -12.25 17.18
N GLU A 137 -3.54 -11.80 15.91
CA GLU A 137 -2.40 -11.75 14.99
C GLU A 137 -2.34 -10.42 14.24
N VAL A 138 -1.14 -9.83 14.19
CA VAL A 138 -0.80 -8.72 13.32
C VAL A 138 0.27 -9.18 12.33
N ILE A 139 -0.07 -9.16 11.04
CA ILE A 139 0.83 -9.51 9.94
C ILE A 139 1.41 -8.22 9.40
N ILE A 140 2.71 -8.00 9.54
CA ILE A 140 3.39 -6.83 8.99
C ILE A 140 3.76 -7.12 7.53
N ALA A 141 3.16 -6.40 6.61
CA ALA A 141 3.31 -6.51 5.16
C ALA A 141 3.76 -5.17 4.55
N THR A 142 4.79 -4.57 5.17
CA THR A 142 5.51 -3.40 4.62
C THR A 142 6.41 -3.83 3.46
N ASP A 143 6.79 -2.89 2.61
CA ASP A 143 7.67 -3.15 1.48
C ASP A 143 9.02 -3.71 1.93
N PRO A 144 9.65 -4.63 1.18
CA PRO A 144 10.93 -5.23 1.52
C PRO A 144 12.13 -4.32 1.17
N ASN A 145 11.98 -3.01 1.38
CA ASN A 145 13.01 -1.97 1.23
C ASN A 145 13.49 -1.47 2.59
N LEU A 146 14.39 -0.49 2.60
CA LEU A 146 15.00 0.02 3.83
C LEU A 146 13.97 0.66 4.77
N GLU A 147 13.07 1.47 4.23
CA GLU A 147 12.03 2.17 4.95
C GLU A 147 10.98 1.20 5.52
N GLY A 148 10.55 0.24 4.72
CA GLY A 148 9.62 -0.80 5.16
C GLY A 148 10.20 -1.73 6.23
N GLU A 149 11.50 -2.06 6.16
CA GLU A 149 12.21 -2.83 7.19
C GLU A 149 12.33 -2.02 8.50
N ALA A 150 12.63 -0.73 8.41
CA ALA A 150 12.67 0.16 9.59
C ALA A 150 11.28 0.24 10.23
N THR A 151 10.24 0.41 9.43
CA THR A 151 8.84 0.45 9.87
C THR A 151 8.42 -0.87 10.52
N ALA A 152 8.74 -2.00 9.91
CA ALA A 152 8.46 -3.32 10.47
C ALA A 152 9.16 -3.55 11.82
N THR A 153 10.43 -3.14 11.91
CA THR A 153 11.19 -3.24 13.16
C THR A 153 10.58 -2.38 14.26
N TYR A 154 10.17 -1.16 13.94
CA TYR A 154 9.50 -0.28 14.88
C TYR A 154 8.17 -0.89 15.37
N LEU A 155 7.32 -1.33 14.45
CA LEU A 155 6.03 -1.96 14.77
C LEU A 155 6.21 -3.21 15.62
N THR A 156 7.16 -4.08 15.27
CA THR A 156 7.44 -5.31 16.04
C THR A 156 7.79 -4.99 17.50
N ARG A 157 8.68 -4.02 17.73
CA ARG A 157 9.04 -3.60 19.10
C ARG A 157 7.87 -3.01 19.86
N PHE A 158 7.00 -2.28 19.17
CA PHE A 158 5.85 -1.63 19.78
C PHE A 158 4.72 -2.61 20.09
N LEU A 159 4.50 -3.60 19.24
CA LEU A 159 3.43 -4.60 19.38
C LEU A 159 3.80 -5.77 20.30
N ALA A 160 5.08 -6.13 20.40
CA ALA A 160 5.55 -7.26 21.20
C ALA A 160 5.04 -7.26 22.67
N PRO A 161 4.99 -6.12 23.39
CA PRO A 161 4.49 -6.08 24.78
C PRO A 161 3.00 -6.34 24.91
N LEU A 162 2.21 -6.26 23.82
CA LEU A 162 0.76 -6.42 23.82
C LEU A 162 0.31 -7.89 23.90
N GLY A 163 1.23 -8.85 23.77
CA GLY A 163 0.91 -10.27 23.81
C GLY A 163 0.21 -10.79 22.55
N ILE A 164 0.21 -10.02 21.46
CA ILE A 164 -0.36 -10.36 20.16
C ILE A 164 0.71 -11.05 19.31
N ALA A 165 0.35 -12.08 18.54
CA ALA A 165 1.26 -12.69 17.60
C ALA A 165 1.61 -11.68 16.49
N VAL A 166 2.90 -11.40 16.31
CA VAL A 166 3.38 -10.52 15.24
C VAL A 166 4.11 -11.37 14.22
N THR A 167 3.61 -11.38 13.00
CA THR A 167 4.18 -12.16 11.90
C THR A 167 4.57 -11.23 10.73
N ARG A 168 5.35 -11.73 9.80
CA ARG A 168 5.75 -11.03 8.57
C ARG A 168 5.58 -11.92 7.36
N LEU A 169 5.37 -11.30 6.20
CA LEU A 169 5.38 -12.04 4.95
C LEU A 169 6.74 -12.73 4.75
N ALA A 170 6.71 -13.97 4.27
CA ALA A 170 7.92 -14.70 3.96
C ALA A 170 8.70 -14.01 2.85
N SER A 171 10.02 -13.86 3.04
CA SER A 171 10.95 -13.38 2.04
C SER A 171 11.72 -14.55 1.43
N GLY A 172 12.07 -14.45 0.14
CA GLY A 172 12.85 -15.48 -0.52
C GLY A 172 12.80 -15.39 -2.04
N LEU A 173 13.19 -16.48 -2.68
CA LEU A 173 13.27 -16.58 -4.13
C LEU A 173 11.89 -16.48 -4.78
N PRO A 174 11.73 -15.69 -5.85
CA PRO A 174 10.49 -15.64 -6.60
C PRO A 174 10.25 -16.97 -7.34
N VAL A 175 8.99 -17.37 -7.45
CA VAL A 175 8.61 -18.56 -8.22
C VAL A 175 8.85 -18.32 -9.70
N GLY A 176 9.56 -19.26 -10.36
CA GLY A 176 9.88 -19.19 -11.79
C GLY A 176 11.17 -18.42 -12.12
N GLY A 177 11.91 -17.98 -11.10
CA GLY A 177 13.25 -17.39 -11.30
C GLY A 177 14.35 -18.45 -11.21
N ASP A 178 15.43 -18.25 -11.96
CA ASP A 178 16.63 -19.09 -11.87
C ASP A 178 17.51 -18.63 -10.70
N LEU A 179 18.09 -19.59 -9.97
CA LEU A 179 18.89 -19.34 -8.78
C LEU A 179 20.13 -18.45 -9.07
N GLU A 180 20.71 -18.58 -10.26
CA GLU A 180 21.92 -17.84 -10.66
C GLU A 180 21.69 -16.33 -10.86
N TYR A 181 20.44 -15.91 -11.05
CA TYR A 181 20.08 -14.48 -11.21
C TYR A 181 19.60 -13.82 -9.92
N ALA A 182 19.52 -14.59 -8.83
CA ALA A 182 19.12 -14.03 -7.56
C ALA A 182 20.30 -13.26 -6.93
N ASP A 183 20.02 -12.06 -6.42
CA ASP A 183 21.01 -11.29 -5.69
C ASP A 183 21.36 -11.94 -4.32
N GLU A 184 22.51 -11.56 -3.76
CA GLU A 184 23.04 -12.14 -2.52
C GLU A 184 22.11 -11.94 -1.32
N VAL A 185 21.39 -10.81 -1.25
CA VAL A 185 20.46 -10.49 -0.15
C VAL A 185 19.24 -11.40 -0.23
N THR A 186 18.65 -11.54 -1.42
CA THR A 186 17.52 -12.43 -1.67
C THR A 186 17.85 -13.88 -1.36
N LEU A 187 19.04 -14.35 -1.79
CA LEU A 187 19.54 -15.70 -1.47
C LEU A 187 19.77 -15.89 0.04
N GLY A 188 20.37 -14.91 0.70
CA GLY A 188 20.56 -14.92 2.15
C GLY A 188 19.25 -15.09 2.92
N ARG A 189 18.25 -14.27 2.59
CA ARG A 189 16.90 -14.34 3.17
C ARG A 189 16.21 -15.69 2.89
N ALA A 190 16.40 -16.25 1.70
CA ALA A 190 15.85 -17.57 1.35
C ALA A 190 16.49 -18.68 2.22
N PHE A 191 17.80 -18.60 2.49
CA PHE A 191 18.47 -19.53 3.40
C PHE A 191 18.02 -19.38 4.86
N GLU A 192 17.82 -18.17 5.34
CA GLU A 192 17.30 -17.92 6.68
C GLU A 192 15.87 -18.46 6.83
N GLY A 193 15.00 -18.19 5.85
CA GLY A 193 13.61 -18.61 5.81
C GLY A 193 13.38 -20.07 5.35
N ARG A 194 14.43 -20.88 5.14
CA ARG A 194 14.31 -22.25 4.65
C ARG A 194 13.42 -23.13 5.53
N ARG A 195 12.53 -23.88 4.90
CA ARG A 195 11.59 -24.79 5.58
C ARG A 195 12.07 -26.22 5.51
N ARG A 196 11.76 -27.01 6.54
CA ARG A 196 11.94 -28.47 6.52
C ARG A 196 10.91 -29.10 5.58
N VAL A 197 11.37 -30.01 4.73
CA VAL A 197 10.53 -30.74 3.76
C VAL A 197 10.10 -32.13 4.29
N ASP A 198 10.71 -32.58 5.39
CA ASP A 198 10.50 -33.88 6.01
C ASP A 198 9.29 -33.95 6.97
N ARG A 199 8.62 -32.82 7.20
CA ARG A 199 7.32 -32.76 7.88
C ARG A 199 6.24 -32.47 6.85
N GLN A 200 5.46 -33.49 6.49
CA GLN A 200 4.13 -33.28 5.95
C GLN A 200 3.37 -32.41 6.98
N ALA A 201 2.98 -31.23 6.57
CA ALA A 201 2.02 -30.45 7.35
C ALA A 201 0.71 -31.24 7.41
N PRO A 202 0.03 -31.26 8.55
CA PRO A 202 -1.26 -31.93 8.70
C PRO A 202 -2.34 -31.34 7.78
#